data_e096e5dde3b6510bab0aa38e6a19413d
#
_entry.id   e096e5dde3b6510bab0aa38e6a19413d
#
_cell.length_a   1.000
_cell.length_b   1.000
_cell.length_c   1.000
_cell.angle_alpha   90.00
_cell.angle_beta   90.00
_cell.angle_gamma   90.00
#
_symmetry.space_group_name_H-M   'P 1'
#
loop_
_entity.id
_entity.type
_entity.pdbx_description
1 polymer ?
#
loop_
_entity_poly.entity_id
_entity_poly.type
_entity_poly.pdbx_seq_one_letter_code
_entity_poly.pdbx_strand_id
1 'polypeptide(L)'
;YMIEMRDGVKLFTAVYSPKDKSKEYPILMIRTPYSSAPYGEDTFAGFLGASKDFVQEGFIFVIQDVRGRYLSEGEFDNMRAYIPNKTGKQIDESSDTYDTIEWLIKNVDNNNSKVGIWGNSYPGFYALMGCVDAHPNLVCASPQAPISDWFVGDDMHHNGAFSVLMSFNFF
;
A
#
# COMPACT_ATOMS: atom_id res chain seq x y z
N TYR A 1 13.30 2.28 -3.52
CA TYR A 1 13.21 1.57 -4.81
C TYR A 1 12.12 2.18 -5.67
N MET A 2 12.31 2.07 -7.00
CA MET A 2 11.27 2.35 -8.00
C MET A 2 10.82 1.00 -8.57
N ILE A 3 9.69 0.49 -8.09
CA ILE A 3 9.19 -0.85 -8.46
C ILE A 3 8.31 -0.71 -9.71
N GLU A 4 8.68 -1.42 -10.76
CA GLU A 4 7.96 -1.41 -12.03
C GLU A 4 6.70 -2.31 -11.94
N MET A 5 5.55 -1.74 -12.27
CA MET A 5 4.27 -2.42 -12.36
C MET A 5 4.09 -3.05 -13.75
N ARG A 6 3.11 -3.91 -13.94
CA ARG A 6 2.84 -4.66 -15.20
C ARG A 6 2.60 -3.77 -16.43
N ASP A 7 2.26 -2.51 -16.23
CA ASP A 7 2.07 -1.53 -17.31
C ASP A 7 3.32 -0.69 -17.62
N GLY A 8 4.40 -0.88 -16.83
CA GLY A 8 5.67 -0.17 -16.96
C GLY A 8 5.80 1.08 -16.11
N VAL A 9 4.75 1.48 -15.40
CA VAL A 9 4.79 2.59 -14.43
C VAL A 9 5.54 2.17 -13.20
N LYS A 10 6.35 3.06 -12.61
CA LYS A 10 7.16 2.76 -11.43
C LYS A 10 6.64 3.43 -10.18
N LEU A 11 6.49 2.65 -9.11
CA LEU A 11 6.03 3.14 -7.82
C LEU A 11 7.17 3.23 -6.83
N PHE A 12 7.32 4.40 -6.20
CA PHE A 12 8.31 4.61 -5.16
C PHE A 12 7.97 3.80 -3.91
N THR A 13 8.93 3.04 -3.43
CA THR A 13 8.77 2.14 -2.30
C THR A 13 9.96 2.24 -1.36
N ALA A 14 9.72 2.71 -0.15
CA ALA A 14 10.69 2.71 0.93
C ALA A 14 10.68 1.35 1.64
N VAL A 15 11.86 0.78 1.87
CA VAL A 15 12.03 -0.51 2.55
C VAL A 15 12.99 -0.34 3.71
N TYR A 16 12.56 -0.70 4.91
CA TYR A 16 13.34 -0.65 6.14
C TYR A 16 13.53 -2.08 6.65
N SER A 17 14.75 -2.59 6.54
CA SER A 17 15.08 -3.97 6.95
C SER A 17 15.86 -3.99 8.25
N PRO A 18 15.68 -5.01 9.11
CA PRO A 18 16.53 -5.25 10.26
C PRO A 18 18.01 -5.37 9.89
N LYS A 19 18.89 -4.88 10.74
CA LYS A 19 20.36 -4.99 10.52
C LYS A 19 20.87 -6.41 10.72
N ASP A 20 20.19 -7.20 11.56
CA ASP A 20 20.54 -8.60 11.78
C ASP A 20 20.20 -9.42 10.51
N LYS A 21 21.21 -10.05 9.94
CA LYS A 21 21.10 -10.88 8.74
C LYS A 21 21.11 -12.38 9.05
N SER A 22 21.05 -12.76 10.31
CA SER A 22 21.15 -14.17 10.75
C SER A 22 19.84 -14.94 10.54
N LYS A 23 18.72 -14.27 10.29
CA LYS A 23 17.40 -14.87 10.08
C LYS A 23 16.61 -14.13 9.00
N GLU A 24 15.50 -14.74 8.58
CA GLU A 24 14.54 -14.14 7.67
C GLU A 24 13.39 -13.48 8.43
N TYR A 25 12.80 -12.44 7.84
CA TYR A 25 11.77 -11.62 8.45
C TYR A 25 10.51 -11.54 7.57
N PRO A 26 9.32 -11.47 8.17
CA PRO A 26 8.12 -11.16 7.42
C PRO A 26 8.11 -9.68 6.99
N ILE A 27 7.41 -9.42 5.91
CA ILE A 27 7.18 -8.06 5.39
C ILE A 27 5.87 -7.53 5.95
N LEU A 28 5.88 -6.29 6.45
CA LEU A 28 4.68 -5.54 6.81
C LEU A 28 4.58 -4.29 5.94
N MET A 29 3.57 -4.26 5.08
CA MET A 29 3.41 -3.24 4.03
C MET A 29 2.25 -2.31 4.31
N ILE A 30 2.45 -1.03 3.97
CA ILE A 30 1.40 -0.02 3.84
C ILE A 30 1.55 0.72 2.51
N ARG A 31 0.44 0.97 1.83
CA ARG A 31 0.35 1.84 0.65
C ARG A 31 -0.41 3.11 1.03
N THR A 32 0.09 4.26 0.60
CA THR A 32 -0.44 5.55 1.09
C THR A 32 -0.49 6.62 -0.01
N PRO A 33 -1.56 7.43 -0.05
CA PRO A 33 -1.61 8.62 -0.89
C PRO A 33 -1.02 9.86 -0.20
N TYR A 34 -0.54 9.72 1.06
CA TYR A 34 -0.15 10.83 1.94
C TYR A 34 1.36 11.02 2.08
N SER A 35 2.19 10.32 1.31
CA SER A 35 3.64 10.33 1.33
C SER A 35 4.28 9.23 2.18
N SER A 36 5.28 8.58 1.60
CA SER A 36 6.17 7.65 2.29
C SER A 36 7.43 8.34 2.85
N ALA A 37 7.44 9.68 2.89
CA ALA A 37 8.56 10.45 3.45
C ALA A 37 8.95 9.98 4.88
N PRO A 38 10.22 10.19 5.28
CA PRO A 38 11.25 10.98 4.60
C PRO A 38 11.90 10.24 3.43
N TYR A 39 12.25 10.99 2.38
CA TYR A 39 12.93 10.43 1.21
C TYR A 39 14.45 10.52 1.35
N GLY A 40 15.14 9.53 0.79
CA GLY A 40 16.60 9.45 0.81
C GLY A 40 17.12 8.20 1.52
N GLU A 41 18.29 7.71 1.08
CA GLU A 41 18.86 6.44 1.56
C GLU A 41 19.25 6.46 3.03
N ASP A 42 19.64 7.64 3.55
CA ASP A 42 20.09 7.84 4.93
C ASP A 42 19.02 8.47 5.83
N THR A 43 17.78 8.51 5.39
CA THR A 43 16.67 9.08 6.16
C THR A 43 15.74 7.99 6.67
N PHE A 44 15.27 8.14 7.91
CA PHE A 44 14.46 7.13 8.56
C PHE A 44 13.13 7.72 9.00
N ALA A 45 12.04 7.00 8.72
CA ALA A 45 10.73 7.37 9.23
C ALA A 45 10.73 7.31 10.77
N GLY A 46 10.14 8.32 11.39
CA GLY A 46 10.02 8.38 12.85
C GLY A 46 9.08 7.31 13.43
N PHE A 47 8.32 6.64 12.56
CA PHE A 47 7.36 5.62 12.93
C PHE A 47 7.36 4.51 11.86
N LEU A 48 7.54 3.28 12.29
CA LEU A 48 7.49 2.08 11.44
C LEU A 48 6.45 1.10 11.99
N GLY A 49 5.53 0.70 11.12
CA GLY A 49 4.49 -0.28 11.45
C GLY A 49 3.37 0.26 12.35
N ALA A 50 2.45 -0.59 12.73
CA ALA A 50 1.27 -0.25 13.53
C ALA A 50 1.57 -0.08 15.04
N SER A 51 2.65 -0.67 15.55
CA SER A 51 3.11 -0.51 16.93
C SER A 51 4.63 -0.73 17.04
N LYS A 52 5.18 -0.33 18.18
CA LYS A 52 6.60 -0.59 18.50
C LYS A 52 6.92 -2.08 18.63
N ASP A 53 5.94 -2.91 18.94
CA ASP A 53 6.11 -4.34 19.09
C ASP A 53 6.56 -5.00 17.79
N PHE A 54 6.02 -4.56 16.64
CA PHE A 54 6.47 -5.03 15.33
C PHE A 54 7.96 -4.73 15.07
N VAL A 55 8.46 -3.60 15.55
CA VAL A 55 9.89 -3.25 15.43
C VAL A 55 10.74 -4.17 16.29
N GLN A 56 10.28 -4.49 17.50
CA GLN A 56 11.00 -5.36 18.45
C GLN A 56 11.01 -6.83 17.98
N GLU A 57 9.89 -7.31 17.46
CA GLU A 57 9.77 -8.67 16.90
C GLU A 57 10.59 -8.85 15.61
N GLY A 58 10.85 -7.78 14.91
CA GLY A 58 11.62 -7.76 13.67
C GLY A 58 10.75 -8.04 12.45
N PHE A 59 10.43 -6.98 11.73
CA PHE A 59 9.75 -7.02 10.44
C PHE A 59 10.54 -6.21 9.42
N ILE A 60 10.40 -6.53 8.14
CA ILE A 60 10.77 -5.64 7.04
C ILE A 60 9.55 -4.74 6.82
N PHE A 61 9.73 -3.43 7.05
CA PHE A 61 8.66 -2.47 6.84
C PHE A 61 8.73 -1.90 5.43
N VAL A 62 7.59 -1.85 4.77
CA VAL A 62 7.46 -1.33 3.41
C VAL A 62 6.40 -0.23 3.39
N ILE A 63 6.79 0.95 2.90
CA ILE A 63 5.88 2.09 2.74
C ILE A 63 5.96 2.50 1.27
N GLN A 64 4.82 2.46 0.57
CA GLN A 64 4.75 2.77 -0.86
C GLN A 64 3.88 3.99 -1.11
N ASP A 65 4.41 4.95 -1.87
CA ASP A 65 3.59 5.99 -2.49
C ASP A 65 2.71 5.34 -3.56
N VAL A 66 1.39 5.55 -3.50
CA VAL A 66 0.50 5.02 -4.52
C VAL A 66 0.70 5.73 -5.85
N ARG A 67 0.26 5.11 -6.92
CA ARG A 67 0.35 5.59 -8.31
C ARG A 67 -0.07 7.06 -8.43
N GLY A 68 0.76 7.86 -9.09
CA GLY A 68 0.52 9.28 -9.35
C GLY A 68 0.62 10.19 -8.12
N ARG A 69 1.18 9.69 -7.01
CA ARG A 69 1.40 10.50 -5.79
C ARG A 69 2.89 10.55 -5.46
N TYR A 70 3.34 11.74 -5.04
CA TYR A 70 4.70 12.04 -4.58
C TYR A 70 5.79 11.56 -5.56
N LEU A 71 6.59 10.55 -5.19
CA LEU A 71 7.67 10.05 -6.04
C LEU A 71 7.26 8.89 -6.95
N SER A 72 6.01 8.42 -6.87
CA SER A 72 5.47 7.42 -7.77
C SER A 72 5.04 8.05 -9.10
N GLU A 73 5.33 7.33 -10.18
CA GLU A 73 4.91 7.69 -11.54
C GLU A 73 3.41 7.37 -11.78
N GLY A 74 2.93 7.75 -12.95
CA GLY A 74 1.57 7.47 -13.42
C GLY A 74 0.58 8.54 -13.05
N GLU A 75 -0.70 8.25 -13.19
CA GLU A 75 -1.81 9.16 -12.91
C GLU A 75 -2.55 8.71 -11.65
N PHE A 76 -2.76 9.64 -10.73
CA PHE A 76 -3.56 9.41 -9.55
C PHE A 76 -5.04 9.38 -9.90
N ASP A 77 -5.69 8.29 -9.53
CA ASP A 77 -7.13 8.14 -9.63
C ASP A 77 -7.67 7.87 -8.21
N ASN A 78 -8.52 8.76 -7.75
CA ASN A 78 -9.02 8.72 -6.38
C ASN A 78 -9.89 7.48 -6.16
N MET A 79 -9.45 6.56 -5.29
CA MET A 79 -10.14 5.30 -5.03
C MET A 79 -10.41 4.50 -6.31
N ARG A 80 -9.38 4.27 -7.11
CA ARG A 80 -9.47 3.55 -8.38
C ARG A 80 -10.29 2.27 -8.24
N ALA A 81 -11.31 2.15 -9.09
CA ALA A 81 -12.23 1.03 -9.07
C ALA A 81 -11.54 -0.30 -9.44
N TYR A 82 -11.98 -1.39 -8.82
CA TYR A 82 -11.54 -2.73 -9.18
C TYR A 82 -12.01 -3.10 -10.58
N ILE A 83 -11.11 -3.70 -11.36
CA ILE A 83 -11.40 -4.22 -12.69
C ILE A 83 -11.50 -5.76 -12.60
N PRO A 84 -12.68 -6.36 -12.79
CA PRO A 84 -12.79 -7.81 -12.77
C PRO A 84 -12.15 -8.45 -14.01
N ASN A 85 -11.54 -9.62 -13.82
CA ASN A 85 -10.90 -10.38 -14.91
C ASN A 85 -9.86 -9.58 -15.71
N LYS A 86 -9.05 -8.80 -15.01
CA LYS A 86 -7.95 -8.02 -15.59
C LYS A 86 -7.07 -8.85 -16.52
N THR A 87 -6.71 -8.31 -17.66
CA THR A 87 -5.82 -8.94 -18.63
C THR A 87 -4.70 -8.00 -19.07
N GLY A 88 -3.54 -8.54 -19.40
CA GLY A 88 -2.43 -7.78 -19.95
C GLY A 88 -1.96 -6.66 -19.01
N LYS A 89 -2.01 -5.43 -19.52
CA LYS A 89 -1.54 -4.22 -18.82
C LYS A 89 -2.64 -3.46 -18.04
N GLN A 90 -3.81 -4.04 -17.89
CA GLN A 90 -4.86 -3.42 -17.08
C GLN A 90 -4.45 -3.38 -15.60
N ILE A 91 -4.61 -2.21 -14.99
CA ILE A 91 -4.17 -1.93 -13.61
C ILE A 91 -5.30 -1.39 -12.76
N ASP A 92 -5.25 -1.77 -11.51
CA ASP A 92 -6.01 -1.20 -10.40
C ASP A 92 -5.19 -1.34 -9.11
N GLU A 93 -5.75 -1.00 -7.96
CA GLU A 93 -5.03 -1.04 -6.70
C GLU A 93 -4.68 -2.47 -6.26
N SER A 94 -5.48 -3.47 -6.66
CA SER A 94 -5.16 -4.86 -6.35
C SER A 94 -3.97 -5.34 -7.17
N SER A 95 -3.90 -4.99 -8.44
CA SER A 95 -2.78 -5.36 -9.31
C SER A 95 -1.47 -4.66 -8.92
N ASP A 96 -1.52 -3.38 -8.55
CA ASP A 96 -0.33 -2.68 -8.08
C ASP A 96 0.20 -3.29 -6.76
N THR A 97 -0.71 -3.72 -5.87
CA THR A 97 -0.34 -4.46 -4.66
C THR A 97 0.29 -5.81 -4.99
N TYR A 98 -0.31 -6.55 -5.92
CA TYR A 98 0.20 -7.84 -6.38
C TYR A 98 1.62 -7.73 -6.94
N ASP A 99 1.83 -6.82 -7.89
CA ASP A 99 3.11 -6.61 -8.56
C ASP A 99 4.19 -6.13 -7.57
N THR A 100 3.80 -5.30 -6.60
CA THR A 100 4.69 -4.87 -5.52
C THR A 100 5.14 -6.04 -4.66
N ILE A 101 4.22 -6.89 -4.22
CA ILE A 101 4.56 -8.07 -3.41
C ILE A 101 5.46 -9.04 -4.19
N GLU A 102 5.13 -9.31 -5.45
CA GLU A 102 5.94 -10.17 -6.32
C GLU A 102 7.39 -9.66 -6.46
N TRP A 103 7.56 -8.34 -6.57
CA TRP A 103 8.89 -7.73 -6.62
C TRP A 103 9.61 -7.82 -5.26
N LEU A 104 8.92 -7.51 -4.16
CA LEU A 104 9.50 -7.49 -2.81
C LEU A 104 10.08 -8.84 -2.41
N ILE A 105 9.33 -9.92 -2.61
CA ILE A 105 9.79 -11.27 -2.22
C ILE A 105 10.99 -11.76 -3.03
N LYS A 106 11.19 -11.23 -4.24
CA LYS A 106 12.32 -11.58 -5.11
C LYS A 106 13.57 -10.72 -4.89
N ASN A 107 13.41 -9.48 -4.46
CA ASN A 107 14.48 -8.48 -4.49
C ASN A 107 14.91 -7.94 -3.12
N VAL A 108 14.13 -8.17 -2.08
CA VAL A 108 14.51 -7.74 -0.72
C VAL A 108 15.16 -8.90 0.01
N ASP A 109 16.40 -8.70 0.43
CA ASP A 109 17.15 -9.74 1.14
C ASP A 109 16.53 -10.09 2.51
N ASN A 110 16.76 -11.33 2.96
CA ASN A 110 16.34 -11.83 4.27
C ASN A 110 14.83 -11.76 4.54
N ASN A 111 14.00 -11.73 3.51
CA ASN A 111 12.56 -11.91 3.67
C ASN A 111 12.19 -13.42 3.70
N ASN A 112 11.16 -13.76 4.47
CA ASN A 112 10.64 -15.14 4.58
C ASN A 112 9.44 -15.40 3.65
N SER A 113 9.24 -14.57 2.64
CA SER A 113 8.13 -14.62 1.67
C SER A 113 6.73 -14.52 2.28
N LYS A 114 6.57 -14.05 3.50
CA LYS A 114 5.28 -13.78 4.12
C LYS A 114 5.05 -12.29 4.19
N VAL A 115 3.95 -11.83 3.60
CA VAL A 115 3.60 -10.41 3.54
C VAL A 115 2.30 -10.16 4.28
N GLY A 116 2.30 -9.17 5.17
CA GLY A 116 1.10 -8.58 5.73
C GLY A 116 0.88 -7.19 5.15
N ILE A 117 -0.37 -6.79 4.93
CA ILE A 117 -0.74 -5.43 4.53
C ILE A 117 -1.66 -4.82 5.58
N TRP A 118 -1.48 -3.54 5.89
CA TRP A 118 -2.31 -2.82 6.84
C TRP A 118 -2.52 -1.38 6.40
N GLY A 119 -3.50 -0.72 7.00
CA GLY A 119 -3.75 0.70 6.79
C GLY A 119 -5.02 1.13 7.47
N ASN A 120 -5.09 2.42 7.80
CA ASN A 120 -6.26 3.04 8.38
C ASN A 120 -6.82 4.10 7.43
N SER A 121 -8.15 4.18 7.30
CA SER A 121 -8.84 5.14 6.43
C SER A 121 -8.47 4.92 4.95
N TYR A 122 -7.90 5.90 4.26
CA TYR A 122 -7.48 5.76 2.87
C TYR A 122 -6.43 4.64 2.67
N PRO A 123 -5.34 4.52 3.48
CA PRO A 123 -4.49 3.33 3.46
C PRO A 123 -5.23 2.03 3.78
N GLY A 124 -6.33 2.10 4.55
CA GLY A 124 -7.22 0.95 4.78
C GLY A 124 -7.93 0.48 3.51
N PHE A 125 -8.34 1.40 2.63
CA PHE A 125 -8.85 1.06 1.31
C PHE A 125 -7.80 0.31 0.48
N TYR A 126 -6.55 0.76 0.43
CA TYR A 126 -5.49 0.04 -0.30
C TYR A 126 -5.21 -1.33 0.30
N ALA A 127 -5.28 -1.47 1.63
CA ALA A 127 -5.14 -2.76 2.29
C ALA A 127 -6.28 -3.72 1.92
N LEU A 128 -7.52 -3.22 1.85
CA LEU A 128 -8.69 -3.98 1.42
C LEU A 128 -8.57 -4.42 -0.05
N MET A 129 -8.20 -3.48 -0.94
CA MET A 129 -8.02 -3.77 -2.37
C MET A 129 -6.91 -4.79 -2.61
N GLY A 130 -5.86 -4.79 -1.79
CA GLY A 130 -4.80 -5.80 -1.84
C GLY A 130 -5.27 -7.22 -1.54
N CYS A 131 -6.44 -7.39 -0.90
CA CYS A 131 -7.04 -8.70 -0.65
C CYS A 131 -7.83 -9.22 -1.85
N VAL A 132 -8.16 -8.37 -2.81
CA VAL A 132 -8.89 -8.79 -4.03
C VAL A 132 -7.87 -9.29 -5.05
N ASP A 133 -8.08 -10.49 -5.59
CA ASP A 133 -7.08 -11.18 -6.42
C ASP A 133 -5.69 -11.25 -5.75
N ALA A 134 -5.69 -11.53 -4.45
CA ALA A 134 -4.52 -11.42 -3.58
C ALA A 134 -3.33 -12.24 -4.07
N HIS A 135 -2.13 -11.70 -3.89
CA HIS A 135 -0.89 -12.44 -4.11
C HIS A 135 -0.80 -13.64 -3.14
N PRO A 136 -0.32 -14.84 -3.58
CA PRO A 136 -0.24 -16.02 -2.72
C PRO A 136 0.57 -15.82 -1.44
N ASN A 137 1.54 -14.92 -1.48
CA ASN A 137 2.38 -14.58 -0.32
C ASN A 137 1.78 -13.50 0.60
N LEU A 138 0.60 -12.95 0.27
CA LEU A 138 -0.15 -12.10 1.19
C LEU A 138 -0.88 -12.98 2.19
N VAL A 139 -0.33 -13.11 3.40
CA VAL A 139 -0.80 -14.06 4.43
C VAL A 139 -1.74 -13.43 5.45
N CYS A 140 -1.75 -12.11 5.56
CA CYS A 140 -2.68 -11.38 6.43
C CYS A 140 -2.92 -9.95 5.95
N ALA A 141 -4.07 -9.40 6.32
CA ALA A 141 -4.42 -8.02 6.06
C ALA A 141 -5.17 -7.43 7.27
N SER A 142 -4.93 -6.15 7.52
CA SER A 142 -5.64 -5.36 8.53
C SER A 142 -6.15 -4.05 7.92
N PRO A 143 -7.21 -4.10 7.10
CA PRO A 143 -7.89 -2.90 6.61
C PRO A 143 -8.71 -2.30 7.74
N GLN A 144 -8.31 -1.13 8.24
CA GLN A 144 -8.99 -0.42 9.32
C GLN A 144 -9.78 0.75 8.75
N ALA A 145 -11.06 0.82 9.08
CA ALA A 145 -11.98 1.86 8.60
C ALA A 145 -11.83 2.18 7.08
N PRO A 146 -11.79 1.15 6.19
CA PRO A 146 -11.66 1.38 4.77
C PRO A 146 -12.95 2.00 4.22
N ILE A 147 -12.81 2.87 3.22
CA ILE A 147 -13.95 3.29 2.42
C ILE A 147 -14.37 2.10 1.55
N SER A 148 -15.62 1.69 1.64
CA SER A 148 -16.14 0.53 0.92
C SER A 148 -17.33 0.83 0.02
N ASP A 149 -18.08 1.89 0.29
CA ASP A 149 -19.21 2.34 -0.50
C ASP A 149 -19.26 3.87 -0.53
N TRP A 150 -18.87 4.45 -1.65
CA TRP A 150 -18.82 5.88 -1.85
C TRP A 150 -20.16 6.58 -1.87
N PHE A 151 -21.22 5.86 -2.22
CA PHE A 151 -22.52 6.46 -2.53
C PHE A 151 -23.49 6.42 -1.36
N VAL A 152 -23.51 5.33 -0.60
CA VAL A 152 -24.54 5.12 0.44
C VAL A 152 -24.13 5.73 1.76
N GLY A 153 -22.92 5.48 2.22
CA GLY A 153 -22.58 5.88 3.58
C GLY A 153 -21.08 6.01 3.80
N ASP A 154 -20.51 7.07 3.25
CA ASP A 154 -19.12 7.43 3.33
C ASP A 154 -18.98 8.89 3.78
N ASP A 155 -17.76 9.37 4.00
CA ASP A 155 -17.50 10.75 4.41
C ASP A 155 -17.94 11.78 3.36
N MET A 156 -17.93 11.40 2.06
CA MET A 156 -18.24 12.30 0.95
C MET A 156 -19.70 12.25 0.50
N HIS A 157 -20.42 11.16 0.82
CA HIS A 157 -21.82 11.01 0.46
C HIS A 157 -22.64 10.45 1.62
N HIS A 158 -23.91 10.84 1.68
CA HIS A 158 -24.91 10.25 2.55
C HIS A 158 -26.17 9.93 1.77
N ASN A 159 -26.47 8.65 1.60
CA ASN A 159 -27.57 8.17 0.77
C ASN A 159 -27.60 8.85 -0.63
N GLY A 160 -26.45 8.95 -1.28
CA GLY A 160 -26.29 9.62 -2.57
C GLY A 160 -26.18 11.13 -2.53
N ALA A 161 -26.43 11.78 -1.42
CA ALA A 161 -26.23 13.23 -1.28
C ALA A 161 -24.75 13.57 -1.08
N PHE A 162 -24.17 14.31 -2.02
CA PHE A 162 -22.77 14.70 -1.97
C PHE A 162 -22.49 15.79 -0.95
N SER A 163 -21.52 15.57 -0.08
CA SER A 163 -21.08 16.52 0.94
C SER A 163 -19.95 17.40 0.41
N VAL A 164 -20.32 18.51 -0.23
CA VAL A 164 -19.33 19.44 -0.85
C VAL A 164 -18.33 19.97 0.16
N LEU A 165 -18.78 20.34 1.36
CA LEU A 165 -17.90 20.92 2.38
C LEU A 165 -16.85 19.93 2.88
N MET A 166 -17.23 18.68 3.10
CA MET A 166 -16.32 17.62 3.52
C MET A 166 -15.29 17.33 2.44
N SER A 167 -15.75 17.18 1.19
CA SER A 167 -14.87 16.91 0.04
C SER A 167 -13.88 18.05 -0.20
N PHE A 168 -14.34 19.30 -0.16
CA PHE A 168 -13.49 20.47 -0.38
C PHE A 168 -12.42 20.66 0.71
N ASN A 169 -12.71 20.30 1.95
CA ASN A 169 -11.73 20.41 3.03
C ASN A 169 -10.74 19.24 3.08
N PHE A 170 -11.08 18.11 2.45
CA PHE A 170 -10.24 16.92 2.44
C PHE A 170 -9.23 16.91 1.31
N PHE A 171 -9.60 17.41 0.13
CA PHE A 171 -8.76 17.48 -1.09
C PHE A 171 -8.25 18.91 -1.32
#